data_d5f839beebd02fb6bd09386b7738a729
#
_entry.id   d5f839beebd02fb6bd09386b7738a729
#
_cell.length_a   1.000
_cell.length_b   1.000
_cell.length_c   1.000
_cell.angle_alpha   90.00
_cell.angle_beta   90.00
_cell.angle_gamma   90.00
#
_symmetry.space_group_name_H-M   'P 1'
#
loop_
_entity.id
_entity.type
_entity.pdbx_description
1 polymer ?
#
loop_
_entity_poly.entity_id
_entity_poly.type
_entity_poly.pdbx_seq_one_letter_code
_entity_poly.pdbx_strand_id
1 'polypeptide(L)'
;PYTSSAASDVYKRQTQNAIRNAISGAAINQLGGNVSMSSIISRTTGQVLNSNLELLFGGVNLRSFPFSITFTPRYYEEMMEVKQIIRQLKSSMNAKGKTMSAGSASGAFLKSPDVFSLRYLHNGQDHPFLNQFKMCALTGMSVNYTNAGTYASYGDGSPVSIRLNMTFKELNPIYSEDSVSYTHLTLPTRYRV
;
A
#
# COMPACT_ATOMS: atom_id res chain seq x y z
N PRO A 1 -31.94 -16.76 45.24
CA PRO A 1 -31.21 -16.54 43.99
C PRO A 1 -31.39 -15.10 43.52
N TYR A 2 -30.46 -14.27 43.97
CA TYR A 2 -30.43 -12.86 43.52
C TYR A 2 -29.40 -12.75 42.41
N THR A 3 -29.83 -12.31 41.28
CA THR A 3 -29.58 -11.07 40.56
C THR A 3 -28.65 -11.19 39.37
N SER A 4 -29.01 -11.98 38.39
CA SER A 4 -28.40 -11.82 37.06
C SER A 4 -28.94 -10.58 36.32
N SER A 5 -30.15 -10.09 36.68
CA SER A 5 -30.81 -8.93 36.11
C SER A 5 -30.11 -7.61 36.45
N ALA A 6 -29.76 -7.40 37.72
CA ALA A 6 -29.14 -6.14 38.17
C ALA A 6 -27.72 -5.93 37.61
N ALA A 7 -26.94 -7.00 37.48
CA ALA A 7 -25.62 -6.92 36.84
C ALA A 7 -25.73 -6.61 35.34
N SER A 8 -26.70 -7.19 34.66
CA SER A 8 -26.98 -6.90 33.25
C SER A 8 -27.40 -5.44 33.02
N ASP A 9 -28.22 -4.89 33.91
CA ASP A 9 -28.69 -3.51 33.79
C ASP A 9 -27.59 -2.48 34.12
N VAL A 10 -26.72 -2.80 35.06
CA VAL A 10 -25.52 -1.98 35.34
C VAL A 10 -24.58 -1.97 34.14
N TYR A 11 -24.37 -3.13 33.53
CA TYR A 11 -23.50 -3.24 32.34
C TYR A 11 -24.06 -2.49 31.13
N LYS A 12 -25.39 -2.56 30.89
CA LYS A 12 -26.07 -1.79 29.85
C LYS A 12 -25.98 -0.27 30.08
N ARG A 13 -26.14 0.18 31.30
CA ARG A 13 -26.01 1.60 31.63
C ARG A 13 -24.56 2.10 31.47
N GLN A 14 -23.58 1.30 31.82
CA GLN A 14 -22.15 1.66 31.64
C GLN A 14 -21.80 1.77 30.16
N THR A 15 -22.23 0.81 29.33
CA THR A 15 -21.99 0.87 27.88
C THR A 15 -22.71 2.05 27.20
N GLN A 16 -23.94 2.34 27.60
CA GLN A 16 -24.68 3.50 27.07
C GLN A 16 -24.00 4.83 27.45
N ASN A 17 -23.52 4.94 28.69
CA ASN A 17 -22.81 6.15 29.13
C ASN A 17 -21.46 6.30 28.45
N ALA A 18 -20.74 5.21 28.20
CA ALA A 18 -19.49 5.22 27.44
C ALA A 18 -19.69 5.69 25.99
N ILE A 19 -20.75 5.22 25.33
CA ILE A 19 -21.12 5.65 23.99
C ILE A 19 -21.52 7.12 23.95
N ARG A 20 -22.34 7.58 24.91
CA ARG A 20 -22.72 9.00 25.03
C ARG A 20 -21.48 9.89 25.22
N ASN A 21 -20.55 9.49 26.07
CA ASN A 21 -19.33 10.24 26.33
C ASN A 21 -18.38 10.25 25.13
N ALA A 22 -18.32 9.16 24.36
CA ALA A 22 -17.58 9.11 23.10
C ALA A 22 -18.15 10.05 22.04
N ILE A 23 -19.47 10.11 21.92
CA ILE A 23 -20.16 11.03 21.00
C ILE A 23 -19.92 12.48 21.43
N SER A 24 -20.01 12.80 22.74
CA SER A 24 -19.74 14.15 23.25
C SER A 24 -18.28 14.57 23.04
N GLY A 25 -17.32 13.63 23.16
CA GLY A 25 -15.91 13.86 22.88
C GLY A 25 -15.65 14.17 21.39
N ALA A 26 -16.32 13.45 20.49
CA ALA A 26 -16.24 13.71 19.06
C ALA A 26 -16.81 15.10 18.70
N ALA A 27 -17.92 15.51 19.33
CA ALA A 27 -18.49 16.83 19.15
C ALA A 27 -17.56 17.94 19.68
N ILE A 28 -16.89 17.72 20.81
CA ILE A 28 -15.92 18.68 21.37
C ILE A 28 -14.70 18.82 20.47
N ASN A 29 -14.21 17.74 19.87
CA ASN A 29 -13.10 17.79 18.90
C ASN A 29 -13.48 18.60 17.64
N GLN A 30 -14.73 18.52 17.21
CA GLN A 30 -15.25 19.27 16.08
C GLN A 30 -15.36 20.78 16.37
N LEU A 31 -15.48 21.15 17.64
CA LEU A 31 -15.47 22.53 18.13
C LEU A 31 -14.06 23.06 18.51
N GLY A 32 -12.99 22.32 18.14
CA GLY A 32 -11.59 22.72 18.38
C GLY A 32 -11.00 22.25 19.71
N GLY A 33 -11.69 21.41 20.47
CA GLY A 33 -11.17 20.78 21.68
C GLY A 33 -10.35 19.52 21.35
N ASN A 34 -9.07 19.50 21.73
CA ASN A 34 -8.19 18.35 21.51
C ASN A 34 -8.37 17.28 22.63
N VAL A 35 -9.46 16.50 22.54
CA VAL A 35 -9.76 15.43 23.49
C VAL A 35 -9.60 14.08 22.83
N SER A 36 -8.62 13.30 23.26
CA SER A 36 -8.41 11.94 22.75
C SER A 36 -9.38 10.93 23.38
N MET A 37 -9.75 9.90 22.62
CA MET A 37 -10.61 8.80 23.11
C MET A 37 -10.05 8.14 24.38
N SER A 38 -8.75 8.02 24.48
CA SER A 38 -8.06 7.47 25.67
C SER A 38 -8.26 8.31 26.92
N SER A 39 -8.29 9.64 26.78
CA SER A 39 -8.54 10.56 27.92
C SER A 39 -9.98 10.51 28.41
N ILE A 40 -10.94 10.22 27.53
CA ILE A 40 -12.35 10.04 27.89
C ILE A 40 -12.53 8.73 28.66
N ILE A 41 -11.94 7.65 28.14
CA ILE A 41 -12.01 6.33 28.78
C ILE A 41 -11.37 6.38 30.18
N SER A 42 -10.22 7.02 30.34
CA SER A 42 -9.54 7.12 31.63
C SER A 42 -10.34 7.89 32.68
N ARG A 43 -11.07 8.92 32.27
CA ARG A 43 -11.91 9.71 33.19
C ARG A 43 -13.21 9.00 33.60
N THR A 44 -13.77 8.16 32.73
CA THR A 44 -15.05 7.49 32.97
C THR A 44 -14.90 6.15 33.68
N THR A 45 -13.82 5.41 33.39
CA THR A 45 -13.61 4.05 33.93
C THR A 45 -12.48 3.98 34.97
N GLY A 46 -11.68 5.05 35.11
CA GLY A 46 -10.48 5.05 35.96
C GLY A 46 -9.36 4.14 35.41
N GLN A 47 -9.52 3.60 34.19
CA GLN A 47 -8.57 2.71 33.55
C GLN A 47 -7.84 3.46 32.43
N VAL A 48 -6.52 3.39 32.43
CA VAL A 48 -5.68 3.92 31.36
C VAL A 48 -5.37 2.81 30.38
N LEU A 49 -5.60 3.04 29.13
CA LEU A 49 -5.20 2.10 28.07
C LEU A 49 -3.67 1.92 28.15
N ASN A 50 -3.22 0.68 28.26
CA ASN A 50 -1.79 0.40 28.23
C ASN A 50 -1.29 0.53 26.78
N SER A 51 -0.71 1.67 26.45
CA SER A 51 -0.15 1.99 25.13
C SER A 51 0.96 1.01 24.69
N ASN A 52 1.59 0.31 25.64
CA ASN A 52 2.61 -0.70 25.33
C ASN A 52 2.01 -1.99 24.74
N LEU A 53 0.74 -2.30 25.05
CA LEU A 53 0.03 -3.42 24.45
C LEU A 53 -0.45 -3.12 23.03
N GLU A 54 -0.76 -1.87 22.71
CA GLU A 54 -1.13 -1.44 21.37
C GLU A 54 0.06 -1.42 20.41
N LEU A 55 1.29 -1.30 20.91
CA LEU A 55 2.52 -1.38 20.12
C LEU A 55 2.81 -2.80 19.58
N LEU A 56 2.19 -3.85 20.16
CA LEU A 56 2.43 -5.22 19.76
C LEU A 56 1.80 -5.59 18.41
N PHE A 57 0.65 -5.01 18.07
CA PHE A 57 0.01 -5.22 16.76
C PHE A 57 -0.85 -4.02 16.36
N GLY A 58 -0.27 -3.12 15.59
CA GLY A 58 -0.95 -1.93 15.06
C GLY A 58 -1.76 -2.16 13.78
N GLY A 59 -1.88 -3.41 13.33
CA GLY A 59 -2.54 -3.77 12.07
C GLY A 59 -1.58 -4.33 11.02
N VAL A 60 -2.12 -4.76 9.90
CA VAL A 60 -1.35 -5.31 8.78
C VAL A 60 -0.96 -4.17 7.83
N ASN A 61 0.33 -4.02 7.59
CA ASN A 61 0.87 -3.04 6.66
C ASN A 61 0.91 -3.59 5.22
N LEU A 62 0.66 -2.70 4.26
CA LEU A 62 0.85 -3.02 2.85
C LEU A 62 2.34 -3.06 2.51
N ARG A 63 2.79 -4.11 1.84
CA ARG A 63 4.18 -4.27 1.43
C ARG A 63 4.53 -3.32 0.29
N SER A 64 5.77 -2.81 0.32
CA SER A 64 6.33 -1.96 -0.72
C SER A 64 7.59 -2.61 -1.30
N PHE A 65 7.75 -2.54 -2.61
CA PHE A 65 8.85 -3.17 -3.33
C PHE A 65 9.55 -2.14 -4.21
N PRO A 66 10.78 -1.75 -3.86
CA PRO A 66 11.60 -0.90 -4.73
C PRO A 66 12.28 -1.75 -5.80
N PHE A 67 12.22 -1.30 -7.05
CA PHE A 67 12.95 -1.86 -8.17
C PHE A 67 13.84 -0.80 -8.80
N SER A 68 15.03 -1.19 -9.19
CA SER A 68 15.98 -0.33 -9.91
C SER A 68 16.47 -1.05 -11.15
N ILE A 69 16.28 -0.43 -12.30
CA ILE A 69 16.69 -0.96 -13.61
C ILE A 69 17.60 0.07 -14.25
N THR A 70 18.74 -0.38 -14.80
CA THR A 70 19.63 0.47 -15.58
C THR A 70 19.56 0.08 -17.05
N PHE A 71 19.25 1.03 -17.90
CA PHE A 71 19.24 0.88 -19.35
C PHE A 71 20.49 1.54 -19.93
N THR A 72 21.12 0.86 -20.86
CA THR A 72 22.29 1.36 -21.60
C THR A 72 22.04 1.17 -23.11
N PRO A 73 21.18 1.98 -23.70
CA PRO A 73 20.82 1.85 -25.12
C PRO A 73 22.06 2.09 -25.99
N ARG A 74 22.27 1.25 -26.98
CA ARG A 74 23.40 1.33 -27.92
C ARG A 74 22.99 1.92 -29.27
N TYR A 75 21.70 1.75 -29.62
CA TYR A 75 21.13 2.19 -30.87
C TYR A 75 19.93 3.08 -30.62
N TYR A 76 19.59 3.88 -31.63
CA TYR A 76 18.46 4.82 -31.56
C TYR A 76 17.14 4.11 -31.29
N GLU A 77 16.93 2.93 -31.89
CA GLU A 77 15.73 2.12 -31.71
C GLU A 77 15.55 1.70 -30.23
N GLU A 78 16.62 1.20 -29.60
CA GLU A 78 16.60 0.83 -28.17
C GLU A 78 16.26 2.05 -27.29
N MET A 79 16.80 3.22 -27.63
CA MET A 79 16.49 4.45 -26.91
C MET A 79 15.01 4.83 -27.04
N MET A 80 14.42 4.64 -28.21
CA MET A 80 13.00 4.90 -28.42
C MET A 80 12.12 3.93 -27.60
N GLU A 81 12.51 2.66 -27.51
CA GLU A 81 11.82 1.68 -26.67
C GLU A 81 11.90 2.06 -25.16
N VAL A 82 13.09 2.41 -24.66
CA VAL A 82 13.25 2.88 -23.29
C VAL A 82 12.37 4.10 -23.00
N LYS A 83 12.33 5.06 -23.93
CA LYS A 83 11.48 6.24 -23.82
C LYS A 83 9.98 5.88 -23.78
N GLN A 84 9.58 4.89 -24.59
CA GLN A 84 8.21 4.39 -24.61
C GLN A 84 7.85 3.70 -23.29
N ILE A 85 8.73 2.84 -22.75
CA ILE A 85 8.57 2.18 -21.45
C ILE A 85 8.37 3.23 -20.35
N ILE A 86 9.23 4.23 -20.28
CA ILE A 86 9.14 5.31 -19.28
C ILE A 86 7.82 6.08 -19.41
N ARG A 87 7.37 6.38 -20.62
CA ARG A 87 6.11 7.08 -20.86
C ARG A 87 4.91 6.24 -20.43
N GLN A 88 4.91 4.95 -20.79
CA GLN A 88 3.82 4.05 -20.43
C GLN A 88 3.69 3.90 -18.93
N LEU A 89 4.80 3.68 -18.22
CA LEU A 89 4.81 3.59 -16.76
C LEU A 89 4.31 4.89 -16.10
N LYS A 90 4.76 6.05 -16.58
CA LYS A 90 4.27 7.36 -16.08
C LYS A 90 2.78 7.55 -16.34
N SER A 91 2.30 7.17 -17.52
CA SER A 91 0.87 7.27 -17.85
C SER A 91 0.02 6.36 -16.97
N SER A 92 0.49 5.14 -16.70
CA SER A 92 -0.22 4.16 -15.87
C SER A 92 -0.19 4.48 -14.38
N MET A 93 0.85 5.17 -13.91
CA MET A 93 0.97 5.62 -12.52
C MET A 93 0.01 6.76 -12.18
N ASN A 94 -0.35 7.59 -13.15
CA ASN A 94 -1.15 8.79 -12.92
C ASN A 94 -2.65 8.51 -13.07
N ALA A 95 -3.44 9.22 -12.26
CA ALA A 95 -4.88 9.23 -12.42
C ALA A 95 -5.27 9.88 -13.77
N LYS A 96 -6.20 9.25 -14.48
CA LYS A 96 -6.69 9.75 -15.78
C LYS A 96 -7.92 10.63 -15.56
N GLY A 97 -7.90 11.84 -16.10
CA GLY A 97 -9.08 12.70 -16.12
C GLY A 97 -10.15 12.09 -17.03
N LYS A 98 -11.38 11.97 -16.54
CA LYS A 98 -12.51 11.57 -17.38
C LYS A 98 -13.02 12.81 -18.12
N THR A 99 -12.74 12.90 -19.41
CA THR A 99 -13.37 13.86 -20.29
C THR A 99 -14.82 13.42 -20.48
N MET A 100 -15.75 14.07 -19.82
CA MET A 100 -17.17 13.91 -20.16
C MET A 100 -17.50 14.81 -21.35
N SER A 101 -18.37 14.32 -22.22
CA SER A 101 -18.86 15.00 -23.42
C SER A 101 -19.29 16.44 -23.11
N ALA A 102 -19.15 17.31 -24.11
CA ALA A 102 -19.38 18.75 -24.03
C ALA A 102 -20.63 19.13 -23.20
N GLY A 103 -20.42 19.85 -22.09
CA GLY A 103 -21.49 20.41 -21.22
C GLY A 103 -21.44 20.01 -19.75
N SER A 104 -20.64 19.06 -19.34
CA SER A 104 -20.51 18.68 -17.92
C SER A 104 -19.13 19.06 -17.38
N ALA A 105 -19.08 19.47 -16.08
CA ALA A 105 -17.87 19.94 -15.40
C ALA A 105 -16.68 18.99 -15.65
N SER A 106 -15.89 19.32 -16.66
CA SER A 106 -14.65 18.62 -17.05
C SER A 106 -13.67 18.73 -15.88
N GLY A 107 -13.33 17.58 -15.27
CA GLY A 107 -12.38 17.52 -14.19
C GLY A 107 -12.91 17.11 -12.80
N ALA A 108 -14.23 17.01 -12.63
CA ALA A 108 -14.82 16.62 -11.34
C ALA A 108 -14.58 15.14 -10.97
N PHE A 109 -14.31 14.29 -11.96
CA PHE A 109 -14.10 12.85 -11.75
C PHE A 109 -12.75 12.40 -12.33
N LEU A 110 -11.98 11.70 -11.50
CA LEU A 110 -10.73 11.06 -11.90
C LEU A 110 -10.94 9.55 -11.95
N LYS A 111 -10.37 8.92 -12.97
CA LYS A 111 -10.23 7.47 -13.02
C LYS A 111 -8.98 7.08 -12.22
N SER A 112 -9.08 6.05 -11.38
CA SER A 112 -7.93 5.52 -10.64
C SER A 112 -6.79 5.12 -11.59
N PRO A 113 -5.52 5.19 -11.11
CA PRO A 113 -4.37 4.67 -11.84
C PRO A 113 -4.54 3.19 -12.22
N ASP A 114 -3.73 2.75 -13.18
CA ASP A 114 -3.73 1.36 -13.58
C ASP A 114 -3.06 0.49 -12.50
N VAL A 115 -3.48 -0.78 -12.42
CA VAL A 115 -2.98 -1.77 -11.47
C VAL A 115 -1.99 -2.70 -12.18
N PHE A 116 -0.93 -3.07 -11.49
CA PHE A 116 0.16 -3.88 -12.00
C PHE A 116 0.14 -5.28 -11.38
N SER A 117 0.34 -6.30 -12.22
CA SER A 117 0.64 -7.66 -11.80
C SER A 117 2.14 -7.91 -12.01
N LEU A 118 2.88 -8.10 -10.92
CA LEU A 118 4.31 -8.36 -10.95
C LEU A 118 4.57 -9.85 -10.77
N ARG A 119 5.51 -10.40 -11.55
CA ARG A 119 5.94 -11.79 -11.42
C ARG A 119 7.44 -11.92 -11.69
N TYR A 120 8.11 -12.73 -10.90
CA TYR A 120 9.45 -13.20 -11.21
C TYR A 120 9.34 -14.43 -12.10
N LEU A 121 9.95 -14.39 -13.26
CA LEU A 121 9.94 -15.49 -14.20
C LEU A 121 11.32 -16.17 -14.29
N HIS A 122 11.32 -17.50 -14.34
CA HIS A 122 12.45 -18.32 -14.66
C HIS A 122 12.06 -19.31 -15.76
N ASN A 123 12.72 -19.23 -16.91
CA ASN A 123 12.39 -20.04 -18.10
C ASN A 123 10.91 -19.95 -18.53
N GLY A 124 10.31 -18.75 -18.40
CA GLY A 124 8.90 -18.51 -18.79
C GLY A 124 7.85 -18.96 -17.76
N GLN A 125 8.27 -19.58 -16.67
CA GLN A 125 7.41 -19.97 -15.55
C GLN A 125 7.68 -19.10 -14.31
N ASP A 126 6.75 -19.10 -13.36
CA ASP A 126 6.94 -18.38 -12.11
C ASP A 126 8.14 -18.93 -11.34
N HIS A 127 8.94 -18.03 -10.79
CA HIS A 127 10.16 -18.40 -10.08
C HIS A 127 9.83 -19.13 -8.77
N PRO A 128 10.37 -20.37 -8.54
CA PRO A 128 9.92 -21.21 -7.44
C PRO A 128 10.38 -20.74 -6.05
N PHE A 129 11.45 -19.92 -5.96
CA PHE A 129 12.05 -19.51 -4.68
C PHE A 129 11.82 -18.05 -4.33
N LEU A 130 11.35 -17.22 -5.27
CA LEU A 130 11.11 -15.82 -5.00
C LEU A 130 9.69 -15.62 -4.55
N ASN A 131 9.49 -14.57 -3.72
CA ASN A 131 8.16 -14.20 -3.24
C ASN A 131 7.26 -13.76 -4.39
N GLN A 132 6.00 -14.13 -4.29
CA GLN A 132 4.97 -13.67 -5.21
C GLN A 132 4.39 -12.33 -4.74
N PHE A 133 3.85 -11.59 -5.69
CA PHE A 133 3.22 -10.30 -5.46
C PHE A 133 1.71 -10.41 -5.65
N LYS A 134 0.97 -9.73 -4.80
CA LYS A 134 -0.44 -9.40 -5.09
C LYS A 134 -0.50 -8.24 -6.08
N MET A 135 -1.71 -7.85 -6.45
CA MET A 135 -1.91 -6.68 -7.31
C MET A 135 -1.29 -5.43 -6.67
N CYS A 136 -0.49 -4.71 -7.45
CA CYS A 136 0.28 -3.56 -7.00
C CYS A 136 -0.11 -2.28 -7.73
N ALA A 137 0.08 -1.15 -7.06
CA ALA A 137 0.09 0.17 -7.68
C ALA A 137 1.52 0.69 -7.75
N LEU A 138 1.87 1.39 -8.83
CA LEU A 138 3.13 2.12 -8.93
C LEU A 138 2.98 3.45 -8.19
N THR A 139 3.58 3.56 -7.00
CA THR A 139 3.43 4.73 -6.11
C THR A 139 4.53 5.77 -6.29
N GLY A 140 5.69 5.36 -6.80
CA GLY A 140 6.81 6.26 -7.03
C GLY A 140 7.63 5.82 -8.23
N MET A 141 8.12 6.81 -8.99
CA MET A 141 9.00 6.58 -10.12
C MET A 141 9.97 7.76 -10.26
N SER A 142 11.26 7.47 -10.38
CA SER A 142 12.29 8.45 -10.68
C SER A 142 13.19 7.95 -11.81
N VAL A 143 13.57 8.87 -12.68
CA VAL A 143 14.47 8.60 -13.81
C VAL A 143 15.73 9.40 -13.62
N ASN A 144 16.88 8.73 -13.55
CA ASN A 144 18.17 9.35 -13.42
C ASN A 144 18.97 9.17 -14.72
N TYR A 145 19.32 10.29 -15.35
CA TYR A 145 20.11 10.34 -16.57
C TYR A 145 21.61 10.56 -16.32
N THR A 146 22.00 10.76 -15.06
CA THR A 146 23.40 10.96 -14.63
C THR A 146 23.94 9.79 -13.83
N ASN A 147 23.46 8.58 -14.14
CA ASN A 147 23.80 7.37 -13.39
C ASN A 147 25.29 7.03 -13.38
N ALA A 148 26.04 7.49 -14.38
CA ALA A 148 27.49 7.28 -14.50
C ALA A 148 28.33 8.38 -13.83
N GLY A 149 27.69 9.24 -12.99
CA GLY A 149 28.32 10.37 -12.30
C GLY A 149 28.12 11.70 -13.02
N THR A 150 28.31 11.75 -14.34
CA THR A 150 28.06 12.92 -15.18
C THR A 150 27.05 12.57 -16.26
N TYR A 151 26.39 13.60 -16.83
CA TYR A 151 25.55 13.40 -17.99
C TYR A 151 26.43 13.13 -19.22
N ALA A 152 26.23 11.98 -19.83
CA ALA A 152 26.86 11.59 -21.09
C ALA A 152 25.79 11.30 -22.14
N SER A 153 25.95 11.83 -23.33
CA SER A 153 25.06 11.60 -24.47
C SER A 153 25.82 11.22 -25.72
N TYR A 154 25.13 10.52 -26.59
CA TYR A 154 25.60 10.28 -27.95
C TYR A 154 25.46 11.55 -28.81
N GLY A 155 26.01 11.53 -30.04
CA GLY A 155 25.97 12.68 -30.93
C GLY A 155 24.57 13.11 -31.37
N ASP A 156 23.58 12.24 -31.24
CA ASP A 156 22.13 12.52 -31.45
C ASP A 156 21.43 13.10 -30.22
N GLY A 157 22.15 13.30 -29.10
CA GLY A 157 21.63 13.79 -27.84
C GLY A 157 20.98 12.74 -26.94
N SER A 158 20.94 11.47 -27.33
CA SER A 158 20.39 10.39 -26.51
C SER A 158 21.34 10.06 -25.33
N PRO A 159 20.81 9.87 -24.09
CA PRO A 159 21.63 9.56 -22.94
C PRO A 159 22.22 8.15 -23.02
N VAL A 160 23.50 8.02 -22.63
CA VAL A 160 24.23 6.74 -22.64
C VAL A 160 23.72 5.78 -21.57
N SER A 161 23.30 6.28 -20.43
CA SER A 161 22.84 5.47 -19.31
C SER A 161 21.64 6.12 -18.62
N ILE A 162 20.63 5.32 -18.38
CA ILE A 162 19.39 5.74 -17.72
C ILE A 162 19.10 4.77 -16.59
N ARG A 163 19.01 5.27 -15.36
CA ARG A 163 18.53 4.47 -14.23
C ARG A 163 17.09 4.82 -13.91
N LEU A 164 16.26 3.82 -13.93
CA LEU A 164 14.85 3.89 -13.58
C LEU A 164 14.65 3.26 -12.20
N ASN A 165 14.21 4.05 -11.22
CA ASN A 165 13.81 3.56 -9.92
C ASN A 165 12.29 3.61 -9.83
N MET A 166 11.69 2.53 -9.37
CA MET A 166 10.25 2.36 -9.25
C MET A 166 9.92 1.81 -7.88
N THR A 167 8.84 2.26 -7.28
CA THR A 167 8.32 1.73 -6.02
C THR A 167 6.88 1.26 -6.24
N PHE A 168 6.69 -0.05 -6.12
CA PHE A 168 5.37 -0.66 -6.16
C PHE A 168 4.86 -0.91 -4.75
N LYS A 169 3.57 -0.73 -4.53
CA LYS A 169 2.90 -1.00 -3.27
C LYS A 169 1.71 -1.91 -3.52
N GLU A 170 1.58 -2.97 -2.74
CA GLU A 170 0.43 -3.85 -2.82
C GLU A 170 -0.84 -3.14 -2.39
N LEU A 171 -1.95 -3.47 -3.03
CA LEU A 171 -3.27 -2.91 -2.74
C LEU A 171 -3.98 -3.65 -1.60
N ASN A 172 -3.64 -4.92 -1.41
CA ASN A 172 -4.23 -5.77 -0.39
C ASN A 172 -3.16 -6.26 0.59
N PRO A 173 -3.43 -6.26 1.89
CA PRO A 173 -2.53 -6.84 2.87
C PRO A 173 -2.42 -8.35 2.69
N ILE A 174 -1.31 -8.93 3.17
CA ILE A 174 -1.12 -10.37 3.24
C ILE A 174 -1.49 -10.85 4.64
N TYR A 175 -2.31 -11.88 4.68
CA TYR A 175 -2.66 -12.62 5.88
C TYR A 175 -1.90 -13.94 5.95
N SER A 176 -1.88 -14.61 7.11
CA SER A 176 -1.18 -15.88 7.31
C SER A 176 -1.65 -16.97 6.34
N GLU A 177 -2.93 -17.00 6.02
CA GLU A 177 -3.54 -17.92 5.05
C GLU A 177 -2.97 -17.75 3.64
N ASP A 178 -2.75 -16.51 3.22
CA ASP A 178 -2.09 -16.22 1.95
C ASP A 178 -0.65 -16.71 1.94
N SER A 179 0.10 -16.55 3.05
CA SER A 179 1.51 -16.94 3.14
C SER A 179 1.71 -18.45 2.96
N VAL A 180 0.76 -19.27 3.42
CA VAL A 180 0.78 -20.73 3.22
C VAL A 180 0.54 -21.09 1.75
N SER A 181 -0.31 -20.36 1.05
CA SER A 181 -0.60 -20.58 -0.37
C SER A 181 0.58 -20.19 -1.29
N TYR A 182 1.37 -19.19 -0.89
CA TYR A 182 2.53 -18.70 -1.65
C TYR A 182 3.81 -19.50 -1.43
N THR A 183 3.86 -20.33 -0.40
CA THR A 183 4.99 -21.24 -0.11
C THR A 183 4.61 -22.69 -0.37
N HIS A 184 4.11 -23.03 -1.55
CA HIS A 184 4.05 -24.42 -1.98
C HIS A 184 5.46 -24.98 -2.26
N LEU A 185 6.28 -25.01 -1.23
CA LEU A 185 7.24 -26.08 -1.07
C LEU A 185 6.43 -27.31 -0.64
N THR A 186 6.00 -28.10 -1.59
CA THR A 186 5.63 -29.49 -1.32
C THR A 186 6.85 -30.11 -0.65
N LEU A 187 6.80 -30.24 0.67
CA LEU A 187 7.75 -31.07 1.41
C LEU A 187 7.72 -32.44 0.72
N PRO A 188 8.87 -32.99 0.28
CA PRO A 188 8.88 -34.30 -0.31
C PRO A 188 8.27 -35.26 0.69
N THR A 189 7.20 -35.93 0.29
CA THR A 189 6.55 -36.98 1.06
C THR A 189 7.63 -38.00 1.41
N ARG A 190 8.00 -38.04 2.68
CA ARG A 190 9.00 -38.99 3.19
C ARG A 190 8.44 -40.37 2.95
N TYR A 191 8.97 -41.07 1.95
CA TYR A 191 8.71 -42.50 1.79
C TYR A 191 9.16 -43.19 3.07
N ARG A 192 8.20 -43.75 3.82
CA ARG A 192 8.52 -44.74 4.83
C ARG A 192 8.90 -46.04 4.09
N VAL A 193 10.12 -46.48 4.27
CA VAL A 193 10.53 -47.85 4.05
C VAL A 193 10.08 -48.69 5.24
#